data_70c541f42a6f59e1d54620dbe560b565
#
_entry.id   70c541f42a6f59e1d54620dbe560b565
#
_cell.length_a   1.000
_cell.length_b   1.000
_cell.length_c   1.000
_cell.angle_alpha   90.00
_cell.angle_beta   90.00
_cell.angle_gamma   90.00
#
_symmetry.space_group_name_H-M   'P 1'
#
loop_
_entity.id
_entity.type
_entity.pdbx_description
1 polymer ?
#
loop_
_entity_poly.entity_id
_entity_poly.type
_entity_poly.pdbx_seq_one_letter_code
_entity_poly.pdbx_strand_id
1 'polypeptide(L)'
;MIRIIHVISGLDTGGAEVMLVKVLQGLDRARFTNIVISLTDRGQLGEQIEASGIALHTLGMKRGCPNLSALVRLRRLFTTLQPTIVQSWLYHADLLSTLAVKVSGSPILVWNLRCSHMDLTGYSRLTRVVQRMLVWLSHVPVAVIANSVAGRQQHARLGYRPRRWVVIPNGFDLQRFRPDRSAR
;
A
#
# COMPACT_ATOMS: atom_id res chain seq x y z
N MET A 1 4.58 -11.80 18.57
CA MET A 1 5.12 -11.27 17.30
C MET A 1 3.95 -10.74 16.48
N ILE A 2 4.03 -9.50 15.98
CA ILE A 2 2.94 -8.85 15.22
C ILE A 2 3.13 -9.20 13.74
N ARG A 3 2.12 -9.84 13.13
CA ARG A 3 2.15 -10.18 11.70
C ARG A 3 1.52 -9.06 10.88
N ILE A 4 2.30 -8.48 9.96
CA ILE A 4 1.86 -7.42 9.06
C ILE A 4 1.83 -7.98 7.63
N ILE A 5 0.68 -7.86 6.97
CA ILE A 5 0.57 -8.10 5.53
C ILE A 5 0.54 -6.74 4.83
N HIS A 6 1.51 -6.51 3.96
CA HIS A 6 1.57 -5.37 3.06
C HIS A 6 0.94 -5.74 1.73
N VAL A 7 -0.19 -5.14 1.39
CA VAL A 7 -0.85 -5.34 0.09
C VAL A 7 -0.53 -4.15 -0.81
N ILE A 8 0.04 -4.39 -1.97
CA ILE A 8 0.43 -3.35 -2.92
C ILE A 8 -0.11 -3.62 -4.31
N SER A 9 -0.41 -2.56 -5.07
CA SER A 9 -0.99 -2.70 -6.42
C SER A 9 -0.06 -3.37 -7.43
N GLY A 10 1.24 -3.21 -7.29
CA GLY A 10 2.29 -3.82 -8.11
C GLY A 10 3.66 -3.59 -7.48
N LEU A 11 4.71 -4.19 -8.03
CA LEU A 11 6.09 -4.10 -7.53
C LEU A 11 7.09 -3.66 -8.61
N ASP A 12 6.63 -2.91 -9.62
CA ASP A 12 7.53 -2.23 -10.54
C ASP A 12 8.25 -1.06 -9.84
N THR A 13 9.23 -0.45 -10.50
CA THR A 13 9.97 0.66 -9.90
C THR A 13 9.11 1.92 -9.83
N GLY A 14 8.66 2.26 -8.65
CA GLY A 14 7.89 3.46 -8.33
C GLY A 14 8.13 3.95 -6.92
N GLY A 15 7.67 5.16 -6.61
CA GLY A 15 7.93 5.79 -5.31
C GLY A 15 7.30 5.05 -4.12
N ALA A 16 6.13 4.46 -4.30
CA ALA A 16 5.45 3.70 -3.26
C ALA A 16 6.14 2.35 -3.00
N GLU A 17 6.54 1.69 -4.08
CA GLU A 17 7.18 0.39 -4.08
C GLU A 17 8.57 0.45 -3.44
N VAL A 18 9.38 1.44 -3.81
CA VAL A 18 10.70 1.69 -3.19
C VAL A 18 10.55 2.01 -1.70
N MET A 19 9.51 2.78 -1.32
CA MET A 19 9.26 3.07 0.09
C MET A 19 8.78 1.83 0.86
N LEU A 20 8.01 0.93 0.24
CA LEU A 20 7.66 -0.35 0.85
C LEU A 20 8.93 -1.15 1.18
N VAL A 21 9.86 -1.28 0.22
CA VAL A 21 11.12 -1.99 0.43
C VAL A 21 11.91 -1.38 1.60
N LYS A 22 12.02 -0.04 1.66
CA LYS A 22 12.70 0.64 2.77
C LYS A 22 12.03 0.35 4.12
N VAL A 23 10.70 0.37 4.18
CA VAL A 23 9.94 0.03 5.41
C VAL A 23 10.23 -1.41 5.82
N LEU A 24 10.20 -2.36 4.89
CA LEU A 24 10.47 -3.77 5.15
C LEU A 24 11.90 -4.00 5.67
N GLN A 25 12.88 -3.25 5.18
CA GLN A 25 14.28 -3.31 5.63
C GLN A 25 14.48 -2.68 7.02
N GLY A 26 13.70 -1.63 7.36
CA GLY A 26 13.84 -0.90 8.62
C GLY A 26 13.01 -1.46 9.78
N LEU A 27 12.06 -2.37 9.53
CA LEU A 27 11.24 -2.94 10.58
C LEU A 27 12.01 -3.99 11.40
N ASP A 28 11.90 -3.88 12.72
CA ASP A 28 12.49 -4.83 13.67
C ASP A 28 11.87 -6.23 13.51
N ARG A 29 12.65 -7.17 13.02
CA ARG A 29 12.23 -8.56 12.76
C ARG A 29 11.97 -9.38 14.02
N ALA A 30 12.47 -8.95 15.18
CA ALA A 30 12.15 -9.58 16.45
C ALA A 30 10.70 -9.26 16.88
N ARG A 31 10.17 -8.13 16.43
CA ARG A 31 8.82 -7.67 16.78
C ARG A 31 7.79 -7.93 15.69
N PHE A 32 8.20 -7.83 14.41
CA PHE A 32 7.32 -7.84 13.25
C PHE A 32 7.66 -8.95 12.28
N THR A 33 6.67 -9.74 11.91
CA THR A 33 6.73 -10.64 10.75
C THR A 33 6.04 -9.98 9.59
N ASN A 34 6.78 -9.71 8.50
CA ASN A 34 6.26 -9.03 7.32
C ASN A 34 6.01 -10.03 6.19
N ILE A 35 4.89 -9.86 5.51
CA ILE A 35 4.50 -10.60 4.29
C ILE A 35 4.04 -9.57 3.27
N VAL A 36 4.42 -9.75 2.02
CA VAL A 36 4.00 -8.87 0.92
C VAL A 36 3.04 -9.61 0.00
N ILE A 37 1.96 -8.94 -0.42
CA ILE A 37 1.04 -9.42 -1.45
C ILE A 37 0.97 -8.38 -2.55
N SER A 38 1.47 -8.71 -3.74
CA SER A 38 1.28 -7.90 -4.94
C SER A 38 -0.04 -8.27 -5.61
N LEU A 39 -0.85 -7.27 -5.98
CA LEU A 39 -2.08 -7.54 -6.74
C LEU A 39 -1.77 -8.03 -8.16
N THR A 40 -0.69 -7.56 -8.77
CA THR A 40 -0.23 -8.01 -10.10
C THR A 40 0.76 -9.17 -9.96
N ASP A 41 1.94 -9.01 -10.42
CA ASP A 41 3.06 -9.95 -10.45
C ASP A 41 4.17 -9.56 -9.47
N ARG A 42 5.34 -10.19 -9.61
CA ARG A 42 6.53 -9.92 -8.77
C ARG A 42 7.17 -8.57 -9.06
N GLY A 43 6.95 -8.02 -10.25
CA GLY A 43 7.61 -6.79 -10.71
C GLY A 43 9.14 -6.83 -10.55
N GLN A 44 9.76 -5.66 -10.69
CA GLN A 44 11.21 -5.52 -10.56
C GLN A 44 11.74 -5.63 -9.12
N LEU A 45 10.91 -5.25 -8.13
CA LEU A 45 11.32 -5.24 -6.72
C LEU A 45 11.01 -6.55 -5.98
N GLY A 46 10.31 -7.50 -6.61
CA GLY A 46 9.92 -8.76 -5.99
C GLY A 46 11.11 -9.61 -5.58
N GLU A 47 12.14 -9.70 -6.42
CA GLU A 47 13.36 -10.45 -6.11
C GLU A 47 14.09 -9.87 -4.88
N GLN A 48 14.19 -8.54 -4.80
CA GLN A 48 14.82 -7.87 -3.65
C GLN A 48 14.06 -8.13 -2.34
N ILE A 49 12.72 -8.20 -2.38
CA ILE A 49 11.89 -8.51 -1.22
C ILE A 49 12.14 -9.95 -0.76
N GLU A 50 12.12 -10.91 -1.69
CA GLU A 50 12.34 -12.33 -1.38
C GLU A 50 13.78 -12.60 -0.92
N ALA A 51 14.78 -11.98 -1.54
CA ALA A 51 16.18 -12.06 -1.11
C ALA A 51 16.38 -11.52 0.31
N SER A 52 15.51 -10.62 0.76
CA SER A 52 15.48 -10.16 2.15
C SER A 52 14.82 -11.17 3.12
N GLY A 53 14.43 -12.36 2.68
CA GLY A 53 13.77 -13.37 3.50
C GLY A 53 12.30 -13.07 3.83
N ILE A 54 11.66 -12.19 3.07
CA ILE A 54 10.25 -11.81 3.24
C ILE A 54 9.40 -12.57 2.25
N ALA A 55 8.34 -13.24 2.74
CA ALA A 55 7.42 -13.98 1.89
C ALA A 55 6.66 -13.02 0.95
N LEU A 56 6.65 -13.35 -0.35
CA LEU A 56 5.94 -12.62 -1.39
C LEU A 56 4.88 -13.51 -2.03
N HIS A 57 3.64 -13.03 -2.07
CA HIS A 57 2.54 -13.63 -2.81
C HIS A 57 2.10 -12.71 -3.94
N THR A 58 1.64 -13.28 -5.06
CA THR A 58 1.11 -12.52 -6.19
C THR A 58 -0.30 -12.97 -6.53
N LEU A 59 -1.17 -12.03 -6.89
CA LEU A 59 -2.55 -12.35 -7.29
C LEU A 59 -2.72 -12.46 -8.81
N GLY A 60 -1.73 -12.06 -9.60
CA GLY A 60 -1.75 -12.15 -11.06
C GLY A 60 -2.85 -11.31 -11.74
N MET A 61 -3.26 -10.19 -11.13
CA MET A 61 -4.22 -9.28 -11.74
C MET A 61 -3.58 -8.55 -12.92
N LYS A 62 -4.32 -8.43 -14.01
CA LYS A 62 -3.94 -7.52 -15.09
C LYS A 62 -4.29 -6.09 -14.72
N ARG A 63 -3.39 -5.15 -15.00
CA ARG A 63 -3.63 -3.71 -14.77
C ARG A 63 -4.93 -3.27 -15.45
N GLY A 64 -5.76 -2.53 -14.74
CA GLY A 64 -7.01 -2.01 -15.26
C GLY A 64 -8.15 -3.03 -15.40
N CYS A 65 -7.96 -4.29 -15.01
CA CYS A 65 -8.98 -5.33 -15.07
C CYS A 65 -9.43 -5.70 -13.65
N PRO A 66 -10.64 -5.29 -13.22
CA PRO A 66 -11.22 -5.80 -11.96
C PRO A 66 -11.33 -7.32 -12.02
N ASN A 67 -10.84 -7.99 -10.99
CA ASN A 67 -10.85 -9.44 -10.94
C ASN A 67 -11.42 -9.93 -9.60
N LEU A 68 -12.63 -10.44 -9.64
CA LEU A 68 -13.30 -10.96 -8.44
C LEU A 68 -12.55 -12.17 -7.84
N SER A 69 -11.88 -12.97 -8.67
CA SER A 69 -11.08 -14.09 -8.19
C SER A 69 -9.89 -13.62 -7.34
N ALA A 70 -9.32 -12.44 -7.64
CA ALA A 70 -8.27 -11.85 -6.81
C ALA A 70 -8.76 -11.47 -5.42
N LEU A 71 -9.99 -10.97 -5.30
CA LEU A 71 -10.60 -10.70 -3.99
C LEU A 71 -10.77 -11.98 -3.17
N VAL A 72 -11.26 -13.07 -3.80
CA VAL A 72 -11.40 -14.39 -3.15
C VAL A 72 -10.04 -14.93 -2.71
N ARG A 73 -9.01 -14.84 -3.58
CA ARG A 73 -7.64 -15.26 -3.26
C ARG A 73 -7.04 -14.42 -2.12
N LEU A 74 -7.22 -13.11 -2.15
CA LEU A 74 -6.74 -12.20 -1.09
C LEU A 74 -7.39 -12.55 0.25
N ARG A 75 -8.71 -12.78 0.24
CA ARG A 75 -9.44 -13.22 1.44
C ARG A 75 -8.91 -14.55 1.97
N ARG A 76 -8.69 -15.54 1.10
CA ARG A 76 -8.10 -16.83 1.51
C ARG A 76 -6.73 -16.64 2.15
N LEU A 77 -5.87 -15.80 1.57
CA LEU A 77 -4.57 -15.48 2.15
C LEU A 77 -4.71 -14.84 3.54
N PHE A 78 -5.64 -13.91 3.73
CA PHE A 78 -5.88 -13.32 5.06
C PHE A 78 -6.36 -14.37 6.07
N THR A 79 -7.25 -15.27 5.67
CA THR A 79 -7.74 -16.36 6.54
C THR A 79 -6.63 -17.36 6.88
N THR A 80 -5.75 -17.71 5.93
CA THR A 80 -4.66 -18.66 6.15
C THR A 80 -3.51 -18.04 6.94
N LEU A 81 -3.12 -16.81 6.60
CA LEU A 81 -1.96 -16.13 7.18
C LEU A 81 -2.26 -15.43 8.51
N GLN A 82 -3.54 -15.24 8.86
CA GLN A 82 -3.97 -14.65 10.13
C GLN A 82 -3.21 -13.37 10.50
N PRO A 83 -3.25 -12.29 9.67
CA PRO A 83 -2.53 -11.06 9.99
C PRO A 83 -3.11 -10.34 11.21
N THR A 84 -2.25 -9.72 11.99
CA THR A 84 -2.66 -8.74 13.01
C THR A 84 -3.00 -7.41 12.34
N ILE A 85 -2.20 -7.02 11.34
CA ILE A 85 -2.34 -5.76 10.61
C ILE A 85 -2.31 -6.05 9.11
N VAL A 86 -3.23 -5.44 8.38
CA VAL A 86 -3.18 -5.31 6.91
C VAL A 86 -2.89 -3.85 6.59
N GLN A 87 -1.73 -3.60 5.97
CA GLN A 87 -1.36 -2.28 5.47
C GLN A 87 -1.42 -2.30 3.95
N SER A 88 -2.33 -1.54 3.38
CA SER A 88 -2.47 -1.43 1.92
C SER A 88 -1.74 -0.21 1.37
N TRP A 89 -1.26 -0.32 0.12
CA TRP A 89 -0.44 0.67 -0.57
C TRP A 89 -1.04 0.94 -1.94
N LEU A 90 -1.41 2.19 -2.20
CA LEU A 90 -2.07 2.64 -3.42
C LEU A 90 -3.56 2.21 -3.52
N TYR A 91 -4.34 2.97 -4.29
CA TYR A 91 -5.81 2.94 -4.29
C TYR A 91 -6.45 1.58 -4.57
N HIS A 92 -5.92 0.82 -5.55
CA HIS A 92 -6.50 -0.49 -5.88
C HIS A 92 -6.27 -1.50 -4.75
N ALA A 93 -5.10 -1.45 -4.10
CA ALA A 93 -4.82 -2.26 -2.92
C ALA A 93 -5.66 -1.84 -1.73
N ASP A 94 -5.89 -0.52 -1.54
CA ASP A 94 -6.76 0.00 -0.48
C ASP A 94 -8.18 -0.53 -0.64
N LEU A 95 -8.73 -0.49 -1.86
CA LEU A 95 -10.08 -0.98 -2.14
C LEU A 95 -10.19 -2.49 -1.91
N LEU A 96 -9.31 -3.30 -2.54
CA LEU A 96 -9.38 -4.76 -2.40
C LEU A 96 -9.17 -5.20 -0.96
N SER A 97 -8.20 -4.61 -0.25
CA SER A 97 -7.95 -4.94 1.16
C SER A 97 -9.15 -4.61 2.04
N THR A 98 -9.80 -3.47 1.80
CA THR A 98 -11.01 -3.09 2.54
C THR A 98 -12.12 -4.09 2.35
N LEU A 99 -12.38 -4.52 1.12
CA LEU A 99 -13.41 -5.51 0.81
C LEU A 99 -13.06 -6.89 1.40
N ALA A 100 -11.78 -7.30 1.32
CA ALA A 100 -11.32 -8.58 1.85
C ALA A 100 -11.41 -8.65 3.39
N VAL A 101 -11.00 -7.59 4.09
CA VAL A 101 -11.01 -7.50 5.56
C VAL A 101 -12.43 -7.57 6.12
N LYS A 102 -13.42 -6.91 5.52
CA LYS A 102 -14.82 -6.95 5.96
C LYS A 102 -15.41 -8.36 6.04
N VAL A 103 -14.85 -9.31 5.31
CA VAL A 103 -15.38 -10.68 5.20
C VAL A 103 -14.48 -11.71 5.89
N SER A 104 -13.25 -11.35 6.30
CA SER A 104 -12.21 -12.29 6.83
C SER A 104 -11.97 -12.21 8.33
N GLY A 105 -12.83 -11.51 9.11
CA GLY A 105 -12.70 -11.47 10.57
C GLY A 105 -11.58 -10.56 11.09
N SER A 106 -11.58 -9.31 10.68
CA SER A 106 -11.07 -8.12 11.41
C SER A 106 -9.58 -7.99 11.74
N PRO A 107 -8.61 -8.18 10.83
CA PRO A 107 -7.30 -7.58 11.05
C PRO A 107 -7.43 -6.04 11.07
N ILE A 108 -6.52 -5.38 11.78
CA ILE A 108 -6.42 -3.92 11.77
C ILE A 108 -6.07 -3.45 10.37
N LEU A 109 -6.95 -2.71 9.71
CA LEU A 109 -6.70 -2.18 8.37
C LEU A 109 -6.12 -0.76 8.45
N VAL A 110 -5.03 -0.54 7.73
CA VAL A 110 -4.36 0.76 7.58
C VAL A 110 -4.15 1.03 6.09
N TRP A 111 -4.56 2.19 5.61
CA TRP A 111 -4.26 2.63 4.25
C TRP A 111 -3.00 3.48 4.22
N ASN A 112 -2.24 3.38 3.14
CA ASN A 112 -1.03 4.14 2.94
C ASN A 112 -1.07 4.87 1.59
N LEU A 113 -1.49 6.14 1.63
CA LEU A 113 -1.61 7.01 0.47
C LEU A 113 -0.24 7.60 0.12
N ARG A 114 0.22 7.37 -1.12
CA ARG A 114 1.55 7.77 -1.59
C ARG A 114 1.53 8.81 -2.71
N CYS A 115 0.36 9.36 -3.01
CA CYS A 115 0.20 10.45 -3.99
C CYS A 115 -0.11 11.74 -3.26
N SER A 116 0.66 12.81 -3.53
CA SER A 116 0.40 14.16 -3.02
C SER A 116 -0.30 15.05 -4.05
N HIS A 117 -0.23 14.69 -5.33
CA HIS A 117 -0.88 15.43 -6.42
C HIS A 117 -1.66 14.45 -7.29
N MET A 118 -2.95 14.67 -7.42
CA MET A 118 -3.81 13.90 -8.32
C MET A 118 -4.42 14.85 -9.35
N ASP A 119 -3.81 14.90 -10.50
CA ASP A 119 -4.53 15.33 -11.68
C ASP A 119 -5.39 14.14 -12.15
N LEU A 120 -6.66 14.17 -11.78
CA LEU A 120 -7.62 13.12 -12.14
C LEU A 120 -7.89 13.02 -13.65
N THR A 121 -7.48 14.03 -14.41
CA THR A 121 -7.68 14.05 -15.88
C THR A 121 -6.80 13.01 -16.57
N GLY A 122 -5.60 12.75 -16.04
CA GLY A 122 -4.65 11.73 -16.55
C GLY A 122 -4.95 10.29 -16.13
N TYR A 123 -5.90 10.06 -15.20
CA TYR A 123 -6.19 8.72 -14.71
C TYR A 123 -7.30 8.01 -15.50
N SER A 124 -7.19 6.67 -15.61
CA SER A 124 -8.22 5.85 -16.24
C SER A 124 -9.59 6.05 -15.58
N ARG A 125 -10.68 5.80 -16.33
CA ARG A 125 -12.04 5.85 -15.77
C ARG A 125 -12.20 4.91 -14.57
N LEU A 126 -11.54 3.75 -14.61
CA LEU A 126 -11.56 2.79 -13.51
C LEU A 126 -10.92 3.37 -12.24
N THR A 127 -9.75 4.00 -12.33
CA THR A 127 -9.09 4.61 -11.17
C THR A 127 -9.95 5.70 -10.53
N ARG A 128 -10.67 6.49 -11.34
CA ARG A 128 -11.62 7.49 -10.84
C ARG A 128 -12.80 6.87 -10.08
N VAL A 129 -13.33 5.75 -10.57
CA VAL A 129 -14.38 5.00 -9.87
C VAL A 129 -13.85 4.44 -8.55
N VAL A 130 -12.68 3.79 -8.58
CA VAL A 130 -12.02 3.26 -7.37
C VAL A 130 -11.84 4.37 -6.33
N GLN A 131 -11.37 5.54 -6.74
CA GLN A 131 -11.16 6.66 -5.84
C GLN A 131 -12.48 7.16 -5.21
N ARG A 132 -13.56 7.26 -5.99
CA ARG A 132 -14.89 7.63 -5.44
C ARG A 132 -15.36 6.61 -4.39
N MET A 133 -15.17 5.32 -4.65
CA MET A 133 -15.46 4.27 -3.68
C MET A 133 -14.61 4.40 -2.41
N LEU A 134 -13.32 4.73 -2.57
CA LEU A 134 -12.43 4.94 -1.43
C LEU A 134 -12.80 6.17 -0.59
N VAL A 135 -13.26 7.26 -1.20
CA VAL A 135 -13.82 8.40 -0.47
C VAL A 135 -14.92 7.92 0.48
N TRP A 136 -15.88 7.15 -0.05
CA TRP A 136 -16.99 6.62 0.74
C TRP A 136 -16.53 5.59 1.80
N LEU A 137 -15.51 4.77 1.50
CA LEU A 137 -14.97 3.76 2.41
C LEU A 137 -13.88 4.29 3.35
N SER A 138 -13.50 5.56 3.27
CA SER A 138 -12.35 6.11 4.00
C SER A 138 -12.48 6.07 5.54
N HIS A 139 -13.69 5.87 6.05
CA HIS A 139 -13.96 5.68 7.48
C HIS A 139 -13.69 4.25 7.98
N VAL A 140 -13.48 3.28 7.08
CA VAL A 140 -13.30 1.86 7.44
C VAL A 140 -11.93 1.57 8.05
N PRO A 141 -10.78 2.03 7.46
CA PRO A 141 -9.49 1.79 8.07
C PRO A 141 -9.37 2.50 9.42
N VAL A 142 -8.62 1.88 10.35
CA VAL A 142 -8.33 2.49 11.66
C VAL A 142 -7.53 3.78 11.50
N ALA A 143 -6.64 3.81 10.52
CA ALA A 143 -5.86 5.00 10.18
C ALA A 143 -5.57 5.04 8.68
N VAL A 144 -5.43 6.27 8.17
CA VAL A 144 -4.92 6.56 6.83
C VAL A 144 -3.62 7.33 6.97
N ILE A 145 -2.54 6.75 6.44
CA ILE A 145 -1.21 7.34 6.41
C ILE A 145 -1.05 8.11 5.12
N ALA A 146 -0.64 9.37 5.20
CA ALA A 146 -0.22 10.17 4.05
C ALA A 146 1.28 10.45 4.13
N ASN A 147 1.96 10.49 2.99
CA ASN A 147 3.41 10.79 2.93
C ASN A 147 3.75 12.28 3.05
N SER A 148 2.75 13.15 3.13
CA SER A 148 2.95 14.59 3.29
C SER A 148 1.69 15.27 3.82
N VAL A 149 1.86 16.46 4.39
CA VAL A 149 0.73 17.34 4.78
C VAL A 149 -0.09 17.73 3.55
N ALA A 150 0.57 18.04 2.43
CA ALA A 150 -0.10 18.36 1.17
C ALA A 150 -0.95 17.19 0.67
N GLY A 151 -0.40 15.96 0.71
CA GLY A 151 -1.13 14.75 0.33
C GLY A 151 -2.37 14.52 1.21
N ARG A 152 -2.24 14.70 2.53
CA ARG A 152 -3.38 14.64 3.46
C ARG A 152 -4.45 15.67 3.11
N GLN A 153 -4.05 16.93 2.91
CA GLN A 153 -4.97 18.01 2.60
C GLN A 153 -5.71 17.78 1.27
N GLN A 154 -5.00 17.30 0.26
CA GLN A 154 -5.57 17.00 -1.05
C GLN A 154 -6.65 15.90 -0.93
N HIS A 155 -6.36 14.80 -0.22
CA HIS A 155 -7.34 13.73 -0.03
C HIS A 155 -8.53 14.18 0.84
N ALA A 156 -8.30 15.02 1.85
CA ALA A 156 -9.38 15.62 2.63
C ALA A 156 -10.31 16.50 1.76
N ARG A 157 -9.76 17.28 0.82
CA ARG A 157 -10.54 18.08 -0.16
C ARG A 157 -11.33 17.18 -1.12
N LEU A 158 -10.79 15.99 -1.48
CA LEU A 158 -11.50 14.99 -2.28
C LEU A 158 -12.62 14.27 -1.52
N GLY A 159 -12.77 14.55 -0.21
CA GLY A 159 -13.85 14.02 0.61
C GLY A 159 -13.46 12.83 1.50
N TYR A 160 -12.19 12.45 1.59
CA TYR A 160 -11.75 11.41 2.53
C TYR A 160 -11.99 11.85 3.97
N ARG A 161 -12.62 11.01 4.78
CA ARG A 161 -12.96 11.24 6.19
C ARG A 161 -12.58 10.05 7.06
N PRO A 162 -11.28 9.71 7.17
CA PRO A 162 -10.86 8.60 8.01
C PRO A 162 -11.03 8.93 9.50
N ARG A 163 -11.10 7.90 10.32
CA ARG A 163 -11.14 8.04 11.79
C ARG A 163 -9.87 8.71 12.32
N ARG A 164 -8.72 8.44 11.68
CA ARG A 164 -7.42 8.98 12.05
C ARG A 164 -6.57 9.25 10.81
N TRP A 165 -6.08 10.49 10.68
CA TRP A 165 -5.02 10.83 9.76
C TRP A 165 -3.67 10.72 10.46
N VAL A 166 -2.67 10.14 9.78
CA VAL A 166 -1.28 10.11 10.21
C VAL A 166 -0.42 10.62 9.05
N VAL A 167 0.51 11.53 9.31
CA VAL A 167 1.47 11.98 8.29
C VAL A 167 2.83 11.40 8.64
N ILE A 168 3.36 10.54 7.75
CA ILE A 168 4.69 9.96 7.85
C ILE A 168 5.44 10.28 6.56
N PRO A 169 6.35 11.26 6.58
CA PRO A 169 7.14 11.65 5.41
C PRO A 169 7.99 10.49 4.88
N ASN A 170 8.32 10.55 3.59
CA ASN A 170 9.28 9.62 3.00
C ASN A 170 10.66 9.83 3.62
N GLY A 171 11.30 8.74 4.04
CA GLY A 171 12.69 8.76 4.48
C GLY A 171 13.65 8.78 3.29
N PHE A 172 14.71 9.57 3.40
CA PHE A 172 15.81 9.62 2.43
C PHE A 172 17.13 9.29 3.13
N ASP A 173 17.98 8.54 2.46
CA ASP A 173 19.34 8.28 2.90
C ASP A 173 20.22 9.50 2.55
N LEU A 174 20.45 10.34 3.54
CA LEU A 174 21.26 11.57 3.39
C LEU A 174 22.75 11.27 3.17
N GLN A 175 23.22 10.06 3.43
CA GLN A 175 24.59 9.67 3.10
C GLN A 175 24.75 9.35 1.61
N ARG A 176 23.73 8.75 1.02
CA ARG A 176 23.68 8.42 -0.41
C ARG A 176 23.30 9.62 -1.28
N PHE A 177 22.41 10.48 -0.79
CA PHE A 177 21.91 11.69 -1.50
C PHE A 177 22.58 12.95 -0.94
N ARG A 178 23.87 13.13 -1.22
CA ARG A 178 24.60 14.34 -0.88
C ARG A 178 24.67 15.27 -2.09
N PRO A 179 24.62 16.61 -1.88
CA PRO A 179 24.88 17.54 -2.96
C PRO A 179 26.29 17.32 -3.50
N ASP A 180 26.42 16.97 -4.76
CA ASP A 180 27.71 16.91 -5.42
C ASP A 180 28.10 18.32 -5.86
N ARG A 181 29.06 18.92 -5.15
CA ARG A 181 29.57 20.26 -5.46
C ARG A 181 30.44 20.28 -6.73
N SER A 182 30.88 19.10 -7.23
CA SER A 182 31.68 18.95 -8.44
C SER A 182 30.84 18.75 -9.70
N ALA A 183 29.54 18.52 -9.58
CA ALA A 183 28.60 18.30 -10.69
C ALA A 183 28.08 19.61 -11.35
N ARG A 184 28.91 20.68 -11.37
CA ARG A 184 28.61 21.93 -12.09
C ARG A 184 29.44 22.02 -13.37
#